data_f82d0822cbda2d3d1a435dbaf98585e4
#
_entry.id   f82d0822cbda2d3d1a435dbaf98585e4
#
_cell.length_a   1.000
_cell.length_b   1.000
_cell.length_c   1.000
_cell.angle_alpha   90.00
_cell.angle_beta   90.00
_cell.angle_gamma   90.00
#
_symmetry.space_group_name_H-M   'P 1'
#
loop_
_entity.id
_entity.type
_entity.pdbx_description
1 polymer ?
#
loop_
_entity_poly.entity_id
_entity_poly.type
_entity_poly.pdbx_seq_one_letter_code
_entity_poly.pdbx_strand_id
1 'polypeptide(L)'
;GTVRVFLDSPDNLLFQGKAEDFFRKPVEILSGDSSLGKHTESFYQYDASYFPIPFSKGFRMEWTGKISDIHFYHVGLRLYDNDQEVESFTRENFRKYKATMIRTDSLLRNPDHRPASGHYSSMNGEVRLEPGEQAVLMDLKGPSSITRFSLRADAGNLENALRQAVLRIWFDDSETAQVNAPLGDFFGAAPGINPYISLPFTVLTDGTMICRFEMPFSKNARIIIENHSAEKIKVSAEAIVARFRWKDGESMHFHALWSMDHDLTTSELDSRASDIPCLAAEGKGRIAGAAALIHNPSGVPTSWGNWWGEGDEKIFIDRDTFPSFFGTGSEDYFNYSWSSSRIFSYPYCGQPRNDGPGNRGYVSDFRWHISDDIPFRESACFLMELKHHGKVEGFSYGRIIYYYLLPGGNTVTGLFTAHDLREINYEPWMPEAFKGSDGWRFVQAEELARGNDRVSFEKDDFWAGSGVLNWIPASGQDVLKLNIPSDKEIRETRIGITLTHTPDSGSLTFRLNGEPVRFSGRDTLLVFTAAGRLLDNHFSGPVRLKKGSNELMIGMPGADGRKTAQIDFIWLRK
;
A
#
# COMPACT_ATOMS: atom_id res chain seq x y z
N GLY A 1 6.77 25.93 -8.51
CA GLY A 1 6.52 27.14 -7.76
C GLY A 1 7.56 27.41 -6.69
N THR A 2 7.44 28.57 -6.06
CA THR A 2 8.28 29.00 -4.92
C THR A 2 7.41 29.07 -3.67
N VAL A 3 7.93 28.57 -2.54
CA VAL A 3 7.26 28.71 -1.24
C VAL A 3 8.03 29.66 -0.33
N ARG A 4 7.29 30.38 0.50
CA ARG A 4 7.80 31.07 1.68
C ARG A 4 7.10 30.53 2.91
N VAL A 5 7.87 30.23 3.95
CA VAL A 5 7.38 29.68 5.21
C VAL A 5 7.79 30.60 6.34
N PHE A 6 6.84 30.99 7.16
CA PHE A 6 7.02 31.88 8.30
C PHE A 6 6.52 31.19 9.58
N LEU A 7 7.23 31.39 10.68
CA LEU A 7 6.82 30.91 12.01
C LEU A 7 6.62 32.07 12.96
N ASP A 8 5.54 32.06 13.71
CA ASP A 8 5.18 32.95 14.83
C ASP A 8 4.98 34.43 14.47
N SER A 9 5.61 34.95 13.43
CA SER A 9 5.51 36.31 12.96
C SER A 9 5.65 36.40 11.44
N PRO A 10 4.96 37.33 10.77
CA PRO A 10 5.16 37.57 9.33
C PRO A 10 6.59 37.96 8.95
N ASP A 11 7.36 38.48 9.89
CA ASP A 11 8.75 38.89 9.66
C ASP A 11 9.77 37.73 9.92
N ASN A 12 9.33 36.64 10.54
CA ASN A 12 10.19 35.50 10.85
C ASN A 12 10.17 34.47 9.73
N LEU A 13 10.93 34.72 8.69
CA LEU A 13 11.06 33.85 7.51
C LEU A 13 11.95 32.65 7.83
N LEU A 14 11.36 31.44 7.85
CA LEU A 14 12.08 30.18 8.00
C LEU A 14 12.74 29.74 6.69
N PHE A 15 11.99 29.81 5.59
CA PHE A 15 12.42 29.34 4.27
C PHE A 15 11.81 30.18 3.14
N GLN A 16 12.60 30.38 2.10
CA GLN A 16 12.17 30.89 0.80
C GLN A 16 12.95 30.18 -0.31
N GLY A 17 12.26 29.56 -1.24
CA GLY A 17 12.89 28.82 -2.32
C GLY A 17 11.92 27.98 -3.13
N LYS A 18 12.44 27.05 -3.94
CA LYS A 18 11.60 26.14 -4.71
C LYS A 18 10.78 25.25 -3.77
N ALA A 19 9.48 25.09 -4.05
CA ALA A 19 8.59 24.20 -3.31
C ALA A 19 9.14 22.77 -3.26
N GLU A 20 9.62 22.27 -4.40
CA GLU A 20 10.24 20.96 -4.50
C GLU A 20 11.40 20.75 -3.51
N ASP A 21 12.30 21.72 -3.36
CA ASP A 21 13.43 21.61 -2.44
C ASP A 21 12.93 21.55 -0.98
N PHE A 22 11.95 22.38 -0.62
CA PHE A 22 11.39 22.40 0.73
C PHE A 22 10.75 21.05 1.13
N PHE A 23 9.96 20.48 0.23
CA PHE A 23 9.26 19.23 0.52
C PHE A 23 10.17 17.99 0.39
N ARG A 24 11.03 17.95 -0.64
CA ARG A 24 11.88 16.76 -0.92
C ARG A 24 13.17 16.69 -0.12
N LYS A 25 13.65 17.81 0.43
CA LYS A 25 14.90 17.87 1.20
C LYS A 25 14.70 18.52 2.58
N PRO A 26 13.69 18.10 3.36
CA PRO A 26 13.33 18.82 4.58
C PRO A 26 14.47 18.88 5.59
N VAL A 27 15.23 17.78 5.76
CA VAL A 27 16.30 17.73 6.74
C VAL A 27 17.45 18.67 6.36
N GLU A 28 17.90 18.67 5.12
CA GLU A 28 18.99 19.55 4.64
C GLU A 28 18.59 21.04 4.70
N ILE A 29 17.40 21.34 4.20
CA ILE A 29 16.88 22.71 4.10
C ILE A 29 16.71 23.34 5.49
N LEU A 30 16.07 22.61 6.40
CA LEU A 30 15.76 23.14 7.73
C LEU A 30 16.99 23.15 8.63
N SER A 31 17.84 22.13 8.59
CA SER A 31 19.06 22.10 9.38
C SER A 31 20.14 23.08 8.87
N GLY A 32 20.15 23.35 7.57
CA GLY A 32 21.26 24.05 6.90
C GLY A 32 22.56 23.23 6.85
N ASP A 33 22.49 21.92 7.01
CA ASP A 33 23.62 20.99 7.05
C ASP A 33 23.42 19.88 6.00
N SER A 34 24.09 20.01 4.87
CA SER A 34 24.00 19.06 3.76
C SER A 34 24.52 17.65 4.11
N SER A 35 25.36 17.52 5.14
CA SER A 35 25.83 16.22 5.62
C SER A 35 24.70 15.34 6.20
N LEU A 36 23.57 15.95 6.53
CA LEU A 36 22.37 15.30 7.03
C LEU A 36 21.40 14.84 5.92
N GLY A 37 21.69 15.15 4.68
CA GLY A 37 20.84 14.77 3.53
C GLY A 37 20.56 13.28 3.43
N LYS A 38 21.50 12.44 3.85
CA LYS A 38 21.33 10.99 3.93
C LYS A 38 20.16 10.52 4.83
N HIS A 39 19.64 11.39 5.71
CA HIS A 39 18.51 11.11 6.60
C HIS A 39 17.17 11.58 6.00
N THR A 40 17.19 12.30 4.90
CA THR A 40 15.98 12.87 4.27
C THR A 40 15.00 11.78 3.84
N GLU A 41 15.48 10.66 3.30
CA GLU A 41 14.63 9.57 2.80
C GLU A 41 13.69 8.97 3.85
N SER A 42 14.00 9.07 5.14
CA SER A 42 13.13 8.62 6.22
C SER A 42 12.01 9.60 6.57
N PHE A 43 12.09 10.83 6.06
CA PHE A 43 11.12 11.89 6.33
C PHE A 43 10.47 12.46 5.07
N TYR A 44 10.87 11.99 3.91
CA TYR A 44 10.28 12.28 2.62
C TYR A 44 10.07 10.98 1.84
N GLN A 45 8.86 10.76 1.36
CA GLN A 45 8.51 9.54 0.64
C GLN A 45 7.53 9.88 -0.46
N TYR A 46 7.84 9.41 -1.64
CA TYR A 46 7.05 9.67 -2.83
C TYR A 46 6.77 11.18 -3.00
N ASP A 47 5.59 11.66 -2.58
CA ASP A 47 5.15 13.04 -2.70
C ASP A 47 4.86 13.71 -1.34
N ALA A 48 5.20 13.05 -0.23
CA ALA A 48 4.89 13.52 1.11
C ALA A 48 6.13 13.77 1.97
N SER A 49 6.13 14.87 2.72
CA SER A 49 7.14 15.20 3.75
C SER A 49 6.54 15.06 5.15
N TYR A 50 7.20 14.26 5.99
CA TYR A 50 6.77 13.96 7.36
C TYR A 50 7.70 14.60 8.41
N PHE A 51 8.57 15.52 7.99
CA PHE A 51 9.45 16.19 8.91
C PHE A 51 8.68 17.24 9.71
N PRO A 52 8.56 17.12 11.05
CA PRO A 52 7.77 18.03 11.87
C PRO A 52 8.44 19.39 11.99
N ILE A 53 7.65 20.45 11.86
CA ILE A 53 8.10 21.83 12.03
C ILE A 53 7.25 22.47 13.14
N PRO A 54 7.73 22.46 14.41
CA PRO A 54 6.98 23.05 15.51
C PRO A 54 6.97 24.58 15.45
N PHE A 55 5.84 25.16 15.85
CA PHE A 55 5.65 26.61 15.98
C PHE A 55 4.83 26.92 17.24
N SER A 56 5.12 28.04 17.90
CA SER A 56 4.50 28.40 19.18
C SER A 56 3.26 29.31 19.03
N LYS A 57 3.24 30.19 18.06
CA LYS A 57 2.17 31.20 17.92
C LYS A 57 1.43 31.12 16.59
N GLY A 58 2.15 30.78 15.49
CA GLY A 58 1.52 30.74 14.19
C GLY A 58 2.43 30.16 13.10
N PHE A 59 1.76 29.61 12.10
CA PHE A 59 2.38 29.08 10.89
C PHE A 59 1.76 29.75 9.68
N ARG A 60 2.59 30.23 8.75
CA ARG A 60 2.15 30.79 7.47
C ARG A 60 2.99 30.21 6.36
N MET A 61 2.34 29.63 5.37
CA MET A 61 2.97 29.18 4.12
C MET A 61 2.35 29.95 2.95
N GLU A 62 3.19 30.49 2.09
CA GLU A 62 2.79 31.16 0.85
C GLU A 62 3.37 30.40 -0.33
N TRP A 63 2.55 30.13 -1.32
CA TRP A 63 2.99 29.59 -2.60
C TRP A 63 2.87 30.65 -3.68
N THR A 64 3.89 30.75 -4.53
CA THR A 64 3.93 31.64 -5.68
C THR A 64 4.28 30.84 -6.92
N GLY A 65 3.41 30.88 -7.92
CA GLY A 65 3.58 30.16 -9.17
C GLY A 65 2.52 30.52 -10.18
N LYS A 66 2.43 29.75 -11.24
CA LYS A 66 1.41 29.92 -12.28
C LYS A 66 0.14 29.21 -11.85
N ILE A 67 -0.89 29.99 -11.47
CA ILE A 67 -2.17 29.49 -10.94
C ILE A 67 -2.89 28.54 -11.93
N SER A 68 -2.68 28.74 -13.25
CA SER A 68 -3.29 27.89 -14.28
C SER A 68 -2.66 26.49 -14.39
N ASP A 69 -1.51 26.24 -13.77
CA ASP A 69 -0.93 24.91 -13.73
C ASP A 69 -1.66 24.07 -12.69
N ILE A 70 -1.99 22.83 -13.03
CA ILE A 70 -2.65 21.90 -12.10
C ILE A 70 -1.69 21.57 -10.97
N HIS A 71 -2.12 21.78 -9.74
CA HIS A 71 -1.37 21.40 -8.54
C HIS A 71 -2.33 21.15 -7.37
N PHE A 72 -1.99 20.17 -6.57
CA PHE A 72 -2.70 19.80 -5.35
C PHE A 72 -1.70 19.84 -4.19
N TYR A 73 -2.19 20.15 -2.99
CA TYR A 73 -1.36 20.10 -1.78
C TYR A 73 -2.23 19.92 -0.53
N HIS A 74 -1.68 19.18 0.44
CA HIS A 74 -2.21 19.10 1.79
C HIS A 74 -1.15 19.56 2.78
N VAL A 75 -1.58 20.30 3.80
CA VAL A 75 -0.70 20.70 4.91
C VAL A 75 -1.39 20.26 6.21
N GLY A 76 -0.90 19.19 6.81
CA GLY A 76 -1.37 18.71 8.10
C GLY A 76 -0.84 19.59 9.24
N LEU A 77 -1.72 20.10 10.08
CA LEU A 77 -1.37 20.89 11.26
C LEU A 77 -1.90 20.21 12.52
N ARG A 78 -1.07 20.15 13.58
CA ARG A 78 -1.50 19.78 14.91
C ARG A 78 -1.48 21.01 15.80
N LEU A 79 -2.65 21.39 16.29
CA LEU A 79 -2.81 22.46 17.27
C LEU A 79 -2.92 21.83 18.66
N TYR A 80 -2.14 22.35 19.60
CA TYR A 80 -2.18 21.93 21.00
C TYR A 80 -3.05 22.89 21.81
N ASP A 81 -3.54 22.41 22.95
CA ASP A 81 -4.25 23.26 23.90
C ASP A 81 -3.35 24.35 24.46
N ASN A 82 -3.98 25.45 24.92
CA ASN A 82 -3.27 26.65 25.41
C ASN A 82 -2.30 26.39 26.56
N ASP A 83 -2.40 25.25 27.24
CA ASP A 83 -1.55 24.88 28.39
C ASP A 83 -0.25 24.16 27.98
N GLN A 84 -0.07 23.87 26.69
CA GLN A 84 1.14 23.22 26.19
C GLN A 84 2.07 24.22 25.53
N GLU A 85 3.25 24.41 26.13
CA GLU A 85 4.31 25.20 25.52
C GLU A 85 4.98 24.42 24.37
N VAL A 86 4.93 25.01 23.18
CA VAL A 86 5.63 24.49 21.99
C VAL A 86 6.83 25.40 21.70
N GLU A 87 8.03 24.85 21.71
CA GLU A 87 9.23 25.57 21.30
C GLU A 87 9.29 25.63 19.76
N SER A 88 9.25 26.84 19.19
CA SER A 88 9.27 27.01 17.72
C SER A 88 10.58 26.52 17.12
N PHE A 89 10.48 25.97 15.91
CA PHE A 89 11.65 25.50 15.17
C PHE A 89 12.65 26.64 14.92
N THR A 90 13.89 26.40 15.28
CA THR A 90 15.05 27.20 14.86
C THR A 90 16.20 26.24 14.50
N ARG A 91 17.18 26.71 13.71
CA ARG A 91 18.38 25.90 13.44
C ARG A 91 19.18 25.59 14.69
N GLU A 92 19.09 26.45 15.71
CA GLU A 92 19.74 26.24 17.00
C GLU A 92 19.06 25.10 17.78
N ASN A 93 17.73 25.13 17.90
CA ASN A 93 16.94 24.06 18.52
C ASN A 93 17.18 22.73 17.80
N PHE A 94 17.21 22.73 16.46
CA PHE A 94 17.48 21.55 15.69
C PHE A 94 18.83 20.91 16.06
N ARG A 95 19.87 21.70 16.28
CA ARG A 95 21.17 21.16 16.74
C ARG A 95 21.05 20.41 18.06
N LYS A 96 20.22 20.90 18.98
CA LYS A 96 19.92 20.25 20.27
C LYS A 96 19.24 18.89 20.07
N TYR A 97 18.33 18.78 19.09
CA TYR A 97 17.55 17.57 18.82
C TYR A 97 18.12 16.69 17.69
N LYS A 98 19.24 17.04 17.09
CA LYS A 98 19.89 16.28 15.99
C LYS A 98 20.06 14.80 16.32
N ALA A 99 20.49 14.45 17.53
CA ALA A 99 20.65 13.06 17.96
C ALA A 99 19.33 12.30 18.00
N THR A 100 18.24 12.95 18.39
CA THR A 100 16.89 12.38 18.38
C THR A 100 16.43 12.12 16.94
N MET A 101 16.62 13.07 16.03
CA MET A 101 16.30 12.92 14.63
C MET A 101 17.05 11.74 13.98
N ILE A 102 18.37 11.61 14.22
CA ILE A 102 19.19 10.50 13.71
C ILE A 102 18.71 9.15 14.29
N ARG A 103 18.33 9.11 15.57
CA ARG A 103 17.76 7.90 16.17
C ARG A 103 16.42 7.54 15.56
N THR A 104 15.55 8.53 15.29
CA THR A 104 14.27 8.32 14.61
C THR A 104 14.49 7.79 13.19
N ASP A 105 15.39 8.38 12.42
CA ASP A 105 15.78 7.87 11.09
C ASP A 105 16.25 6.40 11.17
N SER A 106 17.08 6.06 12.15
CA SER A 106 17.55 4.68 12.34
C SER A 106 16.41 3.70 12.63
N LEU A 107 15.43 4.10 13.44
CA LEU A 107 14.25 3.28 13.74
C LEU A 107 13.33 3.12 12.52
N LEU A 108 13.12 4.18 11.75
CA LEU A 108 12.32 4.15 10.53
C LEU A 108 12.93 3.23 9.46
N ARG A 109 14.26 3.19 9.35
CA ARG A 109 14.99 2.32 8.42
C ARG A 109 15.13 0.88 8.91
N ASN A 110 15.20 0.68 10.22
CA ASN A 110 15.34 -0.64 10.86
C ASN A 110 14.35 -0.79 12.01
N PRO A 111 13.11 -1.16 11.72
CA PRO A 111 12.03 -1.26 12.70
C PRO A 111 12.29 -2.28 13.81
N ASP A 112 13.17 -3.25 13.61
CA ASP A 112 13.50 -4.28 14.61
C ASP A 112 14.61 -3.84 15.59
N HIS A 113 15.16 -2.64 15.42
CA HIS A 113 16.14 -2.10 16.34
C HIS A 113 15.50 -1.81 17.71
N ARG A 114 15.77 -2.67 18.68
CA ARG A 114 15.28 -2.51 20.05
C ARG A 114 16.28 -1.73 20.90
N PRO A 115 15.80 -0.82 21.76
CA PRO A 115 16.68 -0.24 22.78
C PRO A 115 17.24 -1.32 23.70
N ALA A 116 18.53 -1.28 23.97
CA ALA A 116 19.23 -2.25 24.83
C ALA A 116 18.79 -2.24 26.31
N SER A 117 17.97 -1.28 26.74
CA SER A 117 17.64 -0.99 28.13
C SER A 117 16.21 -1.35 28.56
N GLY A 118 15.59 -2.40 27.97
CA GLY A 118 14.23 -2.82 28.33
C GLY A 118 14.19 -4.22 28.98
N HIS A 119 13.34 -4.41 30.01
CA HIS A 119 12.98 -5.75 30.48
C HIS A 119 11.85 -6.29 29.61
N TYR A 120 12.20 -7.17 28.67
CA TYR A 120 11.26 -7.81 27.75
C TYR A 120 11.14 -9.29 28.07
N SER A 121 9.93 -9.83 27.95
CA SER A 121 9.65 -11.26 28.02
C SER A 121 9.08 -11.73 26.69
N SER A 122 9.53 -12.86 26.18
CA SER A 122 8.96 -13.50 25.02
C SER A 122 7.92 -14.53 25.47
N MET A 123 6.74 -14.47 24.85
CA MET A 123 5.63 -15.41 25.04
C MET A 123 5.32 -16.03 23.69
N ASN A 124 5.27 -17.37 23.63
CA ASN A 124 5.02 -18.10 22.40
C ASN A 124 3.68 -18.81 22.49
N GLY A 125 2.96 -18.89 21.37
CA GLY A 125 1.73 -19.63 21.21
C GLY A 125 1.69 -20.39 19.89
N GLU A 126 1.06 -21.55 19.89
CA GLU A 126 0.79 -22.31 18.67
C GLU A 126 -0.60 -22.94 18.79
N VAL A 127 -1.38 -22.85 17.72
CA VAL A 127 -2.69 -23.50 17.61
C VAL A 127 -2.79 -24.21 16.26
N ARG A 128 -3.60 -25.28 16.26
CA ARG A 128 -3.98 -26.01 15.03
C ARG A 128 -5.48 -26.12 15.07
N LEU A 129 -6.15 -25.62 14.05
CA LEU A 129 -7.58 -25.49 13.99
C LEU A 129 -8.14 -26.22 12.77
N GLU A 130 -9.11 -27.09 13.00
CA GLU A 130 -9.96 -27.61 11.94
C GLU A 130 -10.93 -26.51 11.46
N PRO A 131 -11.60 -26.68 10.30
CA PRO A 131 -12.66 -25.77 9.85
C PRO A 131 -13.72 -25.56 10.93
N GLY A 132 -14.06 -24.30 11.21
CA GLY A 132 -15.05 -23.90 12.22
C GLY A 132 -14.56 -23.89 13.66
N GLU A 133 -13.32 -24.23 13.94
CA GLU A 133 -12.75 -24.21 15.29
C GLU A 133 -12.16 -22.85 15.66
N GLN A 134 -12.09 -22.61 16.97
CA GLN A 134 -11.37 -21.50 17.57
C GLN A 134 -10.53 -21.95 18.76
N ALA A 135 -9.43 -21.28 19.03
CA ALA A 135 -8.59 -21.54 20.20
C ALA A 135 -7.90 -20.28 20.72
N VAL A 136 -7.61 -20.30 22.01
CA VAL A 136 -6.78 -19.29 22.67
C VAL A 136 -5.32 -19.51 22.24
N LEU A 137 -4.76 -18.53 21.54
CA LEU A 137 -3.36 -18.52 21.13
C LEU A 137 -2.46 -18.09 22.29
N MET A 138 -2.88 -17.04 23.03
CA MET A 138 -2.16 -16.52 24.21
C MET A 138 -3.14 -15.90 25.21
N ASP A 139 -2.76 -15.96 26.50
CA ASP A 139 -3.43 -15.30 27.61
C ASP A 139 -2.36 -14.61 28.48
N LEU A 140 -2.27 -13.28 28.37
CA LEU A 140 -1.19 -12.49 28.95
C LEU A 140 -1.69 -11.74 30.19
N LYS A 141 -0.82 -11.61 31.22
CA LYS A 141 -1.12 -10.90 32.46
C LYS A 141 -0.54 -9.49 32.46
N GLY A 142 -1.32 -8.53 32.96
CA GLY A 142 -0.95 -7.12 33.11
C GLY A 142 -0.58 -6.73 34.55
N PRO A 143 -0.21 -5.46 34.77
CA PRO A 143 -0.10 -4.41 33.75
C PRO A 143 1.12 -4.58 32.85
N SER A 144 0.89 -4.59 31.56
CA SER A 144 1.93 -4.86 30.55
C SER A 144 1.56 -4.23 29.21
N SER A 145 2.51 -4.28 28.27
CA SER A 145 2.26 -3.92 26.87
C SER A 145 2.88 -4.96 25.94
N ILE A 146 2.17 -5.38 24.91
CA ILE A 146 2.76 -6.10 23.79
C ILE A 146 3.47 -5.07 22.93
N THR A 147 4.79 -5.15 22.85
CA THR A 147 5.63 -4.21 22.07
C THR A 147 5.98 -4.73 20.69
N ARG A 148 5.81 -6.02 20.47
CA ARG A 148 5.96 -6.70 19.17
C ARG A 148 5.12 -7.97 19.19
N PHE A 149 4.30 -8.13 18.19
CA PHE A 149 3.54 -9.34 17.94
C PHE A 149 3.90 -9.88 16.56
N SER A 150 4.44 -11.08 16.48
CA SER A 150 4.75 -11.74 15.23
C SER A 150 3.96 -13.03 15.08
N LEU A 151 3.56 -13.31 13.85
CA LEU A 151 2.70 -14.43 13.53
C LEU A 151 3.12 -15.06 12.22
N ARG A 152 2.97 -16.38 12.12
CA ARG A 152 3.11 -17.16 10.91
C ARG A 152 1.98 -18.17 10.83
N ALA A 153 1.39 -18.32 9.65
CA ALA A 153 0.36 -19.30 9.38
C ALA A 153 0.82 -20.29 8.31
N ASP A 154 0.25 -21.51 8.35
CA ASP A 154 0.47 -22.58 7.40
C ASP A 154 -0.87 -23.26 7.08
N ALA A 155 -1.22 -23.35 5.79
CA ALA A 155 -2.44 -23.95 5.27
C ALA A 155 -2.23 -24.37 3.80
N GLY A 156 -3.06 -25.23 3.25
CA GLY A 156 -2.98 -25.68 1.87
C GLY A 156 -3.19 -24.54 0.87
N ASN A 157 -4.27 -23.77 1.03
CA ASN A 157 -4.49 -22.49 0.36
C ASN A 157 -4.28 -21.36 1.36
N LEU A 158 -3.02 -20.92 1.50
CA LEU A 158 -2.64 -19.93 2.51
C LEU A 158 -3.31 -18.56 2.30
N GLU A 159 -3.48 -18.12 1.06
CA GLU A 159 -4.12 -16.83 0.74
C GLU A 159 -5.55 -16.79 1.26
N ASN A 160 -6.34 -17.82 0.96
CA ASN A 160 -7.71 -17.94 1.42
C ASN A 160 -7.78 -18.14 2.95
N ALA A 161 -6.93 -19.00 3.51
CA ALA A 161 -6.88 -19.24 4.95
C ALA A 161 -6.56 -17.97 5.74
N LEU A 162 -5.65 -17.12 5.26
CA LEU A 162 -5.32 -15.83 5.89
C LEU A 162 -6.49 -14.82 5.85
N ARG A 163 -7.35 -14.88 4.84
CA ARG A 163 -8.56 -14.06 4.76
C ARG A 163 -9.68 -14.61 5.66
N GLN A 164 -9.80 -15.93 5.77
CA GLN A 164 -10.90 -16.57 6.49
C GLN A 164 -10.57 -16.98 7.93
N ALA A 165 -9.31 -16.91 8.36
CA ALA A 165 -8.96 -17.01 9.76
C ALA A 165 -8.97 -15.62 10.40
N VAL A 166 -9.56 -15.50 11.58
CA VAL A 166 -9.79 -14.23 12.28
C VAL A 166 -8.93 -14.16 13.53
N LEU A 167 -8.19 -13.04 13.65
CA LEU A 167 -7.48 -12.63 14.86
C LEU A 167 -8.40 -11.77 15.71
N ARG A 168 -8.62 -12.18 16.97
CA ARG A 168 -9.28 -11.35 17.96
C ARG A 168 -8.42 -11.15 19.19
N ILE A 169 -8.38 -9.91 19.68
CA ILE A 169 -7.70 -9.57 20.93
C ILE A 169 -8.64 -8.77 21.82
N TRP A 170 -8.81 -9.23 23.04
CA TRP A 170 -9.51 -8.54 24.10
C TRP A 170 -8.49 -8.02 25.13
N PHE A 171 -8.63 -6.77 25.52
CA PHE A 171 -7.89 -6.16 26.61
C PHE A 171 -8.82 -5.91 27.79
N ASP A 172 -8.34 -6.22 29.00
CA ASP A 172 -8.95 -5.87 30.29
C ASP A 172 -10.42 -6.29 30.44
N ASP A 173 -10.75 -7.52 29.99
CA ASP A 173 -12.07 -8.13 30.09
C ASP A 173 -13.18 -7.34 29.36
N SER A 174 -12.85 -6.63 28.30
CA SER A 174 -13.83 -5.92 27.46
C SER A 174 -14.89 -6.87 26.88
N GLU A 175 -16.11 -6.39 26.74
CA GLU A 175 -17.21 -7.15 26.13
C GLU A 175 -16.98 -7.43 24.63
N THR A 176 -16.29 -6.50 23.94
CA THR A 176 -15.97 -6.61 22.52
C THR A 176 -14.46 -6.68 22.28
N ALA A 177 -14.04 -7.40 21.26
CA ALA A 177 -12.64 -7.45 20.86
C ALA A 177 -12.19 -6.09 20.33
N GLN A 178 -11.10 -5.56 20.84
CA GLN A 178 -10.48 -4.34 20.35
C GLN A 178 -9.69 -4.58 19.05
N VAL A 179 -9.15 -5.77 18.86
CA VAL A 179 -8.65 -6.22 17.56
C VAL A 179 -9.61 -7.25 17.01
N ASN A 180 -10.14 -7.02 15.82
CA ASN A 180 -11.08 -7.90 15.14
C ASN A 180 -10.87 -7.79 13.62
N ALA A 181 -10.07 -8.69 13.08
CA ALA A 181 -9.67 -8.65 11.68
C ALA A 181 -9.28 -10.05 11.16
N PRO A 182 -9.43 -10.31 9.86
CA PRO A 182 -8.79 -11.44 9.22
C PRO A 182 -7.29 -11.44 9.48
N LEU A 183 -6.72 -12.64 9.60
CA LEU A 183 -5.35 -12.84 10.06
C LEU A 183 -4.32 -12.13 9.16
N GLY A 184 -4.48 -12.22 7.84
CA GLY A 184 -3.62 -11.54 6.88
C GLY A 184 -3.90 -10.05 6.79
N ASP A 185 -5.18 -9.66 6.76
CA ASP A 185 -5.63 -8.27 6.61
C ASP A 185 -5.18 -7.39 7.78
N PHE A 186 -5.06 -7.96 8.99
CA PHE A 186 -4.54 -7.25 10.16
C PHE A 186 -3.16 -6.60 9.91
N PHE A 187 -2.37 -7.17 9.01
CA PHE A 187 -1.05 -6.64 8.67
C PHE A 187 -1.06 -5.69 7.45
N GLY A 188 -2.22 -5.27 6.95
CA GLY A 188 -2.35 -4.22 5.94
C GLY A 188 -1.86 -4.58 4.53
N ALA A 189 -1.69 -5.87 4.23
CA ALA A 189 -1.14 -6.31 2.95
C ALA A 189 -1.91 -7.48 2.30
N ALA A 190 -3.16 -7.69 2.70
CA ALA A 190 -4.00 -8.78 2.24
C ALA A 190 -4.57 -8.55 0.82
N PRO A 191 -5.06 -9.61 0.15
CA PRO A 191 -4.98 -11.02 0.58
C PRO A 191 -3.60 -11.63 0.39
N GLY A 192 -3.33 -12.69 1.18
CA GLY A 192 -2.10 -13.46 1.08
C GLY A 192 -0.85 -12.84 1.72
N ILE A 193 0.31 -13.36 1.35
CA ILE A 193 1.61 -12.88 1.83
C ILE A 193 2.18 -11.91 0.79
N ASN A 194 2.12 -10.62 1.10
CA ASN A 194 2.65 -9.55 0.27
C ASN A 194 3.75 -8.80 1.04
N PRO A 195 5.03 -9.14 0.82
CA PRO A 195 6.13 -8.66 1.64
C PRO A 195 6.35 -7.15 1.55
N TYR A 196 6.54 -6.52 2.71
CA TYR A 196 6.90 -5.11 2.84
C TYR A 196 7.53 -4.82 4.22
N ILE A 197 8.19 -3.69 4.35
CA ILE A 197 8.80 -3.22 5.60
C ILE A 197 8.34 -1.78 5.87
N SER A 198 7.72 -1.58 7.03
CA SER A 198 7.42 -0.28 7.60
C SER A 198 7.64 -0.31 9.11
N LEU A 199 7.58 0.84 9.80
CA LEU A 199 7.80 0.86 11.26
C LEU A 199 6.71 0.09 12.02
N PRO A 200 5.39 0.31 11.81
CA PRO A 200 4.37 -0.41 12.55
C PRO A 200 4.23 -1.87 12.15
N PHE A 201 4.36 -2.16 10.85
CA PHE A 201 4.17 -3.52 10.33
C PHE A 201 5.30 -3.94 9.40
N THR A 202 5.53 -5.23 9.36
CA THR A 202 6.43 -5.88 8.39
C THR A 202 5.83 -7.23 8.00
N VAL A 203 5.82 -7.54 6.72
CA VAL A 203 5.52 -8.86 6.18
C VAL A 203 6.77 -9.36 5.46
N LEU A 204 7.32 -10.48 5.90
CA LEU A 204 8.53 -11.05 5.32
C LEU A 204 8.21 -12.08 4.23
N THR A 205 9.16 -12.33 3.36
CA THR A 205 9.05 -13.29 2.26
C THR A 205 8.85 -14.74 2.72
N ASP A 206 9.25 -15.08 3.95
CA ASP A 206 9.02 -16.39 4.54
C ASP A 206 7.62 -16.56 5.17
N GLY A 207 6.75 -15.56 5.03
CA GLY A 207 5.40 -15.52 5.58
C GLY A 207 5.31 -15.06 7.03
N THR A 208 6.40 -14.60 7.63
CA THR A 208 6.36 -14.00 8.97
C THR A 208 5.76 -12.59 8.90
N MET A 209 4.71 -12.34 9.65
CA MET A 209 4.01 -11.05 9.75
C MET A 209 4.25 -10.45 11.14
N ILE A 210 4.62 -9.18 11.22
CA ILE A 210 5.05 -8.51 12.45
C ILE A 210 4.27 -7.23 12.65
N CYS A 211 3.67 -7.05 13.84
CA CYS A 211 3.07 -5.80 14.32
C CYS A 211 3.94 -5.23 15.45
N ARG A 212 4.22 -3.92 15.38
CA ARG A 212 4.97 -3.16 16.40
C ARG A 212 4.17 -1.99 16.97
N PHE A 213 2.87 -1.88 16.63
CA PHE A 213 1.99 -1.04 17.42
C PHE A 213 2.01 -1.51 18.87
N GLU A 214 2.26 -0.60 19.77
CA GLU A 214 2.26 -0.90 21.20
C GLU A 214 0.84 -1.17 21.67
N MET A 215 0.60 -2.31 22.35
CA MET A 215 -0.71 -2.73 22.82
C MET A 215 -0.71 -2.82 24.35
N PRO A 216 -0.92 -1.70 25.05
CA PRO A 216 -0.92 -1.68 26.51
C PRO A 216 -2.23 -2.19 27.08
N PHE A 217 -2.15 -2.85 28.25
CA PHE A 217 -3.30 -3.35 29.00
C PHE A 217 -3.00 -3.33 30.51
N SER A 218 -4.06 -3.15 31.30
CA SER A 218 -4.01 -3.03 32.76
C SER A 218 -4.03 -4.39 33.46
N LYS A 219 -4.91 -5.31 33.01
CA LYS A 219 -5.17 -6.59 33.69
C LYS A 219 -4.73 -7.78 32.86
N ASN A 220 -5.21 -7.88 31.64
CA ASN A 220 -4.93 -9.01 30.76
C ASN A 220 -5.07 -8.64 29.28
N ALA A 221 -4.47 -9.49 28.43
CA ALA A 221 -4.74 -9.50 26.99
C ALA A 221 -4.95 -10.95 26.55
N ARG A 222 -6.12 -11.24 25.97
CA ARG A 222 -6.51 -12.55 25.47
C ARG A 222 -6.54 -12.55 23.95
N ILE A 223 -5.74 -13.41 23.34
CA ILE A 223 -5.58 -13.53 21.89
C ILE A 223 -6.20 -14.85 21.45
N ILE A 224 -7.16 -14.79 20.50
CA ILE A 224 -7.87 -15.94 19.96
C ILE A 224 -7.70 -15.94 18.43
N ILE A 225 -7.60 -17.14 17.88
CA ILE A 225 -7.72 -17.39 16.44
C ILE A 225 -8.98 -18.20 16.20
N GLU A 226 -9.78 -17.78 15.20
CA GLU A 226 -10.94 -18.50 14.71
C GLU A 226 -10.70 -18.90 13.27
N ASN A 227 -11.02 -20.14 12.89
CA ASN A 227 -10.86 -20.64 11.53
C ASN A 227 -12.23 -20.79 10.84
N HIS A 228 -12.57 -19.84 9.98
CA HIS A 228 -13.75 -19.89 9.12
C HIS A 228 -13.47 -20.46 7.73
N SER A 229 -12.22 -20.87 7.44
CA SER A 229 -11.86 -21.48 6.16
C SER A 229 -12.32 -22.95 6.07
N ALA A 230 -12.33 -23.48 4.86
CA ALA A 230 -12.62 -24.89 4.62
C ALA A 230 -11.41 -25.82 4.88
N GLU A 231 -10.26 -25.26 5.27
CA GLU A 231 -9.00 -25.98 5.45
C GLU A 231 -8.51 -25.95 6.89
N LYS A 232 -7.65 -26.89 7.22
CA LYS A 232 -6.91 -26.84 8.50
C LYS A 232 -5.90 -25.73 8.44
N ILE A 233 -5.79 -24.96 9.52
CA ILE A 233 -4.78 -23.93 9.67
C ILE A 233 -3.91 -24.18 10.90
N LYS A 234 -2.61 -23.98 10.74
CA LYS A 234 -1.67 -23.91 11.84
C LYS A 234 -1.20 -22.46 11.99
N VAL A 235 -1.29 -21.92 13.20
CA VAL A 235 -0.82 -20.55 13.51
C VAL A 235 0.18 -20.61 14.64
N SER A 236 1.37 -20.05 14.41
CA SER A 236 2.41 -19.89 15.43
C SER A 236 2.68 -18.40 15.63
N ALA A 237 2.83 -17.94 16.87
CA ALA A 237 3.07 -16.55 17.17
C ALA A 237 4.05 -16.35 18.33
N GLU A 238 4.71 -15.19 18.33
CA GLU A 238 5.50 -14.68 19.44
C GLU A 238 5.03 -13.28 19.82
N ALA A 239 4.77 -13.04 21.09
CA ALA A 239 4.52 -11.73 21.66
C ALA A 239 5.71 -11.32 22.54
N ILE A 240 6.32 -10.19 22.24
CA ILE A 240 7.29 -9.55 23.12
C ILE A 240 6.56 -8.59 24.02
N VAL A 241 6.61 -8.87 25.31
CA VAL A 241 5.86 -8.15 26.34
C VAL A 241 6.80 -7.39 27.25
N ALA A 242 6.48 -6.13 27.53
CA ALA A 242 7.19 -5.27 28.46
C ALA A 242 6.30 -4.87 29.64
N ARG A 243 6.89 -4.54 30.79
CA ARG A 243 6.13 -3.90 31.87
C ARG A 243 5.62 -2.54 31.40
N PHE A 244 4.37 -2.25 31.67
CA PHE A 244 3.73 -1.00 31.34
C PHE A 244 3.10 -0.37 32.58
N ARG A 245 3.32 0.93 32.77
CA ARG A 245 2.67 1.66 33.85
C ARG A 245 1.33 2.20 33.37
N TRP A 246 0.29 1.42 33.58
CA TRP A 246 -1.06 1.85 33.30
C TRP A 246 -1.46 3.07 34.15
N LYS A 247 -2.12 4.04 33.52
CA LYS A 247 -2.66 5.23 34.16
C LYS A 247 -4.11 5.41 33.71
N ASP A 248 -5.03 5.35 34.65
CA ASP A 248 -6.45 5.54 34.38
C ASP A 248 -6.71 6.94 33.81
N GLY A 249 -7.56 7.03 32.79
CA GLY A 249 -7.86 8.27 32.07
C GLY A 249 -6.78 8.80 31.12
N GLU A 250 -5.60 8.15 31.05
CA GLU A 250 -4.52 8.51 30.13
C GLU A 250 -4.16 7.35 29.18
N SER A 251 -4.00 6.12 29.73
CA SER A 251 -3.61 4.96 28.92
C SER A 251 -4.77 4.44 28.08
N MET A 252 -4.48 4.11 26.83
CA MET A 252 -5.47 3.72 25.84
C MET A 252 -5.21 2.28 25.36
N HIS A 253 -6.26 1.53 25.05
CA HIS A 253 -6.13 0.28 24.34
C HIS A 253 -5.91 0.52 22.85
N PHE A 254 -5.15 -0.38 22.23
CA PHE A 254 -4.99 -0.45 20.79
C PHE A 254 -6.22 -1.13 20.17
N HIS A 255 -6.70 -0.60 19.07
CA HIS A 255 -7.80 -1.15 18.28
C HIS A 255 -7.37 -1.33 16.83
N ALA A 256 -7.85 -2.41 16.22
CA ALA A 256 -7.74 -2.66 14.80
C ALA A 256 -9.01 -3.37 14.32
N LEU A 257 -9.89 -2.64 13.68
CA LEU A 257 -11.21 -3.13 13.27
C LEU A 257 -11.31 -3.14 11.75
N TRP A 258 -11.57 -4.33 11.23
CA TRP A 258 -11.73 -4.58 9.81
C TRP A 258 -13.20 -4.57 9.40
N SER A 259 -13.45 -4.10 8.19
CA SER A 259 -14.75 -4.21 7.52
C SER A 259 -14.56 -4.45 6.03
N MET A 260 -15.53 -5.08 5.39
CA MET A 260 -15.54 -5.34 3.95
C MET A 260 -16.94 -5.11 3.39
N ASP A 261 -17.04 -4.34 2.32
CA ASP A 261 -18.22 -4.24 1.49
C ASP A 261 -17.94 -4.93 0.16
N HIS A 262 -18.81 -5.84 -0.21
CA HIS A 262 -18.74 -6.58 -1.46
C HIS A 262 -19.83 -6.14 -2.44
N ASP A 263 -19.66 -6.53 -3.71
CA ASP A 263 -20.66 -6.35 -4.78
C ASP A 263 -21.10 -4.90 -4.98
N LEU A 264 -20.16 -3.97 -4.68
CA LEU A 264 -20.40 -2.55 -4.88
C LEU A 264 -20.43 -2.21 -6.37
N THR A 265 -21.22 -1.20 -6.70
CA THR A 265 -21.16 -0.54 -8.00
C THR A 265 -20.46 0.81 -7.80
N THR A 266 -19.36 1.02 -8.50
CA THR A 266 -18.60 2.27 -8.39
C THR A 266 -19.32 3.44 -9.07
N SER A 267 -19.05 4.64 -8.58
CA SER A 267 -19.48 5.89 -9.22
C SER A 267 -18.47 6.35 -10.26
N GLU A 268 -18.96 6.88 -11.39
CA GLU A 268 -18.11 7.54 -12.39
C GLU A 268 -17.64 8.92 -11.90
N LEU A 269 -16.59 9.48 -12.53
CA LEU A 269 -16.01 10.77 -12.16
C LEU A 269 -17.02 11.91 -12.03
N ASP A 270 -17.96 12.00 -12.95
CA ASP A 270 -18.95 13.10 -12.99
C ASP A 270 -20.19 12.83 -12.12
N SER A 271 -20.25 11.69 -11.42
CA SER A 271 -21.35 11.35 -10.53
C SER A 271 -21.01 11.63 -9.08
N ARG A 272 -22.03 11.68 -8.23
CA ARG A 272 -21.82 11.77 -6.77
C ARG A 272 -21.14 10.49 -6.27
N ALA A 273 -20.05 10.64 -5.52
CA ALA A 273 -19.37 9.55 -4.86
C ALA A 273 -20.23 8.95 -3.72
N SER A 274 -19.99 7.66 -3.45
CA SER A 274 -20.54 6.99 -2.27
C SER A 274 -19.50 7.00 -1.15
N ASP A 275 -19.91 7.38 0.05
CA ASP A 275 -19.06 7.33 1.24
C ASP A 275 -19.03 5.92 1.82
N ILE A 276 -17.84 5.36 1.99
CA ILE A 276 -17.58 4.09 2.68
C ILE A 276 -17.21 4.40 4.13
N PRO A 277 -18.00 3.97 5.13
CA PRO A 277 -17.65 4.19 6.53
C PRO A 277 -16.44 3.35 6.93
N CYS A 278 -15.38 4.01 7.39
CA CYS A 278 -14.13 3.38 7.84
C CYS A 278 -14.05 3.30 9.36
N LEU A 279 -14.41 4.39 10.06
CA LEU A 279 -14.44 4.45 11.52
C LEU A 279 -15.60 5.31 11.99
N ALA A 280 -16.30 4.83 13.03
CA ALA A 280 -17.20 5.63 13.85
C ALA A 280 -16.92 5.29 15.31
N ALA A 281 -16.18 6.17 16.00
CA ALA A 281 -15.73 5.99 17.38
C ALA A 281 -16.23 7.13 18.26
N GLU A 282 -16.64 6.80 19.49
CA GLU A 282 -17.00 7.73 20.55
C GLU A 282 -16.07 7.55 21.74
N GLY A 283 -15.66 8.65 22.36
CA GLY A 283 -14.70 8.70 23.46
C GLY A 283 -13.44 9.42 23.05
N LYS A 284 -12.43 9.41 23.91
CA LYS A 284 -11.13 10.02 23.66
C LYS A 284 -10.15 9.01 23.06
N GLY A 285 -9.53 9.39 21.95
CA GLY A 285 -8.64 8.48 21.25
C GLY A 285 -7.72 9.17 20.25
N ARG A 286 -7.09 8.38 19.39
CA ARG A 286 -6.28 8.85 18.25
C ARG A 286 -6.26 7.82 17.12
N ILE A 287 -6.42 8.23 15.88
CA ILE A 287 -6.21 7.38 14.71
C ILE A 287 -4.71 7.28 14.45
N ALA A 288 -4.22 6.07 14.27
CA ALA A 288 -2.79 5.76 14.08
C ALA A 288 -2.45 5.18 12.71
N GLY A 289 -3.45 4.82 11.91
CA GLY A 289 -3.25 4.34 10.55
C GLY A 289 -4.50 3.76 9.92
N ALA A 290 -4.40 3.53 8.62
CA ALA A 290 -5.44 2.88 7.83
C ALA A 290 -4.81 2.00 6.73
N ALA A 291 -5.54 0.96 6.32
CA ALA A 291 -5.25 0.21 5.11
C ALA A 291 -6.54 0.01 4.30
N ALA A 292 -6.43 0.12 2.97
CA ALA A 292 -7.44 -0.26 2.01
C ALA A 292 -7.04 -1.59 1.35
N LEU A 293 -8.03 -2.47 1.17
CA LEU A 293 -7.86 -3.84 0.70
C LEU A 293 -8.90 -4.07 -0.40
N ILE A 294 -8.55 -3.67 -1.60
CA ILE A 294 -9.46 -3.53 -2.74
C ILE A 294 -9.46 -4.80 -3.59
N HIS A 295 -10.62 -5.17 -4.12
CA HIS A 295 -10.72 -5.99 -5.32
C HIS A 295 -11.46 -5.22 -6.41
N ASN A 296 -10.76 -4.93 -7.49
CA ASN A 296 -11.24 -4.19 -8.64
C ASN A 296 -11.43 -5.15 -9.83
N PRO A 297 -12.65 -5.59 -10.14
CA PRO A 297 -12.92 -6.58 -11.19
C PRO A 297 -12.89 -6.01 -12.61
N SER A 298 -12.41 -4.76 -12.79
CA SER A 298 -12.33 -4.14 -14.11
C SER A 298 -11.63 -5.05 -15.13
N GLY A 299 -12.33 -5.45 -16.17
CA GLY A 299 -11.81 -6.34 -17.22
C GLY A 299 -10.97 -5.66 -18.29
N VAL A 300 -10.64 -4.39 -18.12
CA VAL A 300 -9.93 -3.59 -19.15
C VAL A 300 -8.52 -3.26 -18.69
N PRO A 301 -7.56 -2.97 -19.58
CA PRO A 301 -6.69 -1.83 -19.38
C PRO A 301 -7.36 -0.58 -19.94
N THR A 302 -7.78 0.36 -19.11
CA THR A 302 -8.26 1.68 -19.52
C THR A 302 -7.08 2.62 -19.77
N SER A 303 -7.31 3.77 -20.42
CA SER A 303 -6.30 4.82 -20.59
C SER A 303 -5.78 5.37 -19.26
N TRP A 304 -6.56 5.22 -18.18
CA TRP A 304 -6.28 5.67 -16.83
C TRP A 304 -5.90 4.52 -15.88
N GLY A 305 -5.56 3.34 -16.43
CA GLY A 305 -5.11 2.20 -15.64
C GLY A 305 -6.15 1.63 -14.68
N ASN A 306 -7.44 1.74 -14.98
CA ASN A 306 -8.55 1.29 -14.11
C ASN A 306 -8.50 1.89 -12.69
N TRP A 307 -8.10 3.17 -12.58
CA TRP A 307 -7.95 3.84 -11.30
C TRP A 307 -9.29 3.91 -10.53
N TRP A 308 -9.26 3.48 -9.29
CA TRP A 308 -10.43 3.31 -8.43
C TRP A 308 -10.59 4.40 -7.36
N GLY A 309 -9.58 5.20 -7.13
CA GLY A 309 -9.41 5.98 -5.92
C GLY A 309 -9.44 7.50 -6.13
N GLU A 310 -10.30 8.03 -7.03
CA GLU A 310 -10.55 9.48 -7.15
C GLU A 310 -11.38 10.03 -5.98
N GLY A 311 -11.81 9.17 -5.06
CA GLY A 311 -12.61 9.57 -3.92
C GLY A 311 -11.75 10.06 -2.76
N ASP A 312 -12.24 11.09 -2.07
CA ASP A 312 -11.56 11.80 -0.99
C ASP A 312 -11.73 11.11 0.35
N GLU A 313 -10.75 11.20 1.23
CA GLU A 313 -10.98 10.96 2.65
C GLU A 313 -11.72 12.14 3.29
N LYS A 314 -12.62 11.82 4.23
CA LYS A 314 -13.35 12.77 5.07
C LYS A 314 -13.25 12.32 6.52
N ILE A 315 -12.44 13.01 7.32
CA ILE A 315 -12.28 12.68 8.74
C ILE A 315 -12.84 13.83 9.58
N PHE A 316 -13.94 13.57 10.26
CA PHE A 316 -14.58 14.49 11.19
C PHE A 316 -14.09 14.20 12.60
N ILE A 317 -13.62 15.23 13.30
CA ILE A 317 -13.11 15.14 14.65
C ILE A 317 -14.05 15.91 15.59
N ASP A 318 -14.44 15.24 16.67
CA ASP A 318 -15.29 15.79 17.71
C ASP A 318 -16.62 16.32 17.13
N ARG A 319 -16.89 17.63 17.23
CA ARG A 319 -18.12 18.25 16.75
C ARG A 319 -17.95 19.02 15.44
N ASP A 320 -16.86 18.81 14.74
CA ASP A 320 -16.65 19.49 13.47
C ASP A 320 -17.75 19.13 12.46
N THR A 321 -18.35 20.13 11.87
CA THR A 321 -19.42 19.99 10.87
C THR A 321 -18.89 19.91 9.44
N PHE A 322 -17.62 20.26 9.24
CA PHE A 322 -16.85 20.06 8.03
C PHE A 322 -15.66 19.14 8.36
N PRO A 323 -15.22 18.25 7.47
CA PRO A 323 -14.13 17.35 7.78
C PRO A 323 -12.87 18.10 8.24
N SER A 324 -12.31 17.70 9.38
CA SER A 324 -11.03 18.22 9.87
C SER A 324 -9.87 17.83 8.94
N PHE A 325 -10.02 16.70 8.24
CA PHE A 325 -9.20 16.26 7.12
C PHE A 325 -10.11 16.00 5.93
N PHE A 326 -9.80 16.61 4.80
CA PHE A 326 -10.57 16.48 3.59
C PHE A 326 -9.61 16.36 2.40
N GLY A 327 -9.67 15.24 1.68
CA GLY A 327 -8.75 14.84 0.65
C GLY A 327 -8.91 15.47 -0.71
N THR A 328 -8.11 14.96 -1.62
CA THR A 328 -8.12 15.24 -3.07
C THR A 328 -7.96 13.95 -3.89
N GLY A 329 -8.22 12.81 -3.25
CA GLY A 329 -8.12 11.48 -3.83
C GLY A 329 -7.56 10.47 -2.83
N SER A 330 -7.93 9.20 -2.99
CA SER A 330 -7.43 8.12 -2.12
C SER A 330 -5.91 7.95 -2.24
N GLU A 331 -5.31 8.16 -3.43
CA GLU A 331 -3.86 8.13 -3.61
C GLU A 331 -3.16 9.21 -2.78
N ASP A 332 -3.76 10.39 -2.66
CA ASP A 332 -3.21 11.49 -1.89
C ASP A 332 -3.27 11.17 -0.39
N TYR A 333 -4.35 10.53 0.07
CA TYR A 333 -4.39 10.01 1.44
C TYR A 333 -3.31 8.96 1.68
N PHE A 334 -3.13 7.99 0.77
CA PHE A 334 -2.09 6.96 0.88
C PHE A 334 -0.70 7.43 0.44
N ASN A 335 -0.53 8.70 0.09
CA ASN A 335 0.68 9.44 -0.22
C ASN A 335 1.48 8.90 -1.42
N TYR A 336 0.79 8.61 -2.52
CA TYR A 336 1.41 8.31 -3.82
C TYR A 336 0.67 9.01 -4.97
N SER A 337 0.62 10.34 -4.90
CA SER A 337 -0.08 11.24 -5.81
C SER A 337 0.04 10.89 -7.29
N TRP A 338 -1.03 11.11 -8.04
CA TRP A 338 -1.20 10.69 -9.44
C TRP A 338 -1.29 9.18 -9.63
N SER A 339 -1.50 8.42 -8.57
CA SER A 339 -1.55 6.97 -8.52
C SER A 339 -0.31 6.25 -9.08
N SER A 340 -0.18 4.99 -8.83
CA SER A 340 0.88 4.14 -9.41
C SER A 340 0.44 2.69 -9.35
N SER A 341 0.67 1.94 -10.42
CA SER A 341 0.51 0.49 -10.41
C SER A 341 1.73 -0.24 -9.81
N ARG A 342 2.78 0.46 -9.41
CA ARG A 342 4.00 -0.16 -8.88
C ARG A 342 3.83 -0.60 -7.44
N ILE A 343 4.41 -1.74 -7.10
CA ILE A 343 4.58 -2.17 -5.71
C ILE A 343 5.67 -1.31 -5.07
N PHE A 344 5.37 -0.71 -3.92
CA PHE A 344 6.32 0.08 -3.14
C PHE A 344 6.01 0.01 -1.65
N SER A 345 7.00 0.33 -0.83
CA SER A 345 6.87 0.35 0.62
C SER A 345 7.84 1.35 1.22
N TYR A 346 7.30 2.22 2.07
CA TYR A 346 8.02 3.22 2.85
C TYR A 346 7.62 3.10 4.33
N PRO A 347 8.33 3.75 5.25
CA PRO A 347 7.94 3.73 6.67
C PRO A 347 6.51 4.17 6.97
N TYR A 348 5.95 5.09 6.20
CA TYR A 348 4.63 5.71 6.44
C TYR A 348 3.52 5.24 5.50
N CYS A 349 3.85 4.82 4.29
CA CYS A 349 2.89 4.43 3.27
C CYS A 349 3.43 3.34 2.35
N GLY A 350 2.54 2.64 1.66
CA GLY A 350 2.95 1.64 0.68
C GLY A 350 1.77 0.99 -0.03
N GLN A 351 2.10 0.38 -1.17
CA GLN A 351 1.24 -0.46 -1.98
C GLN A 351 1.90 -1.84 -2.11
N PRO A 352 1.74 -2.74 -1.11
CA PRO A 352 2.40 -4.03 -1.12
C PRO A 352 1.81 -5.03 -2.11
N ARG A 353 0.57 -4.82 -2.58
CA ARG A 353 -0.05 -5.61 -3.63
C ARG A 353 -0.76 -4.72 -4.64
N ASN A 354 -0.53 -5.01 -5.90
CA ASN A 354 -1.30 -4.52 -7.04
C ASN A 354 -1.15 -5.57 -8.15
N ASP A 355 -2.24 -6.27 -8.50
CA ASP A 355 -2.18 -7.37 -9.46
C ASP A 355 -2.03 -6.85 -10.90
N GLY A 356 -2.77 -5.78 -11.25
CA GLY A 356 -2.71 -5.19 -12.60
C GLY A 356 -3.46 -6.01 -13.68
N PRO A 357 -3.36 -5.61 -14.92
CA PRO A 357 -2.67 -4.40 -15.39
C PRO A 357 -3.35 -3.11 -14.91
N GLY A 358 -2.58 -2.09 -14.66
CA GLY A 358 -3.06 -0.89 -13.98
C GLY A 358 -3.45 -1.20 -12.52
N ASN A 359 -4.69 -0.90 -12.15
CA ASN A 359 -5.22 -1.16 -10.80
C ASN A 359 -6.33 -2.24 -10.82
N ARG A 360 -6.28 -3.17 -11.78
CA ARG A 360 -7.18 -4.33 -11.83
C ARG A 360 -6.77 -5.35 -10.76
N GLY A 361 -7.75 -6.13 -10.31
CA GLY A 361 -7.52 -7.22 -9.37
C GLY A 361 -7.39 -6.73 -7.94
N TYR A 362 -6.57 -7.40 -7.15
CA TYR A 362 -6.32 -6.99 -5.78
C TYR A 362 -5.33 -5.85 -5.72
N VAL A 363 -5.69 -4.82 -4.94
CA VAL A 363 -4.84 -3.70 -4.57
C VAL A 363 -4.88 -3.55 -3.06
N SER A 364 -3.73 -3.40 -2.42
CA SER A 364 -3.66 -3.05 -1.00
C SER A 364 -2.77 -1.83 -0.80
N ASP A 365 -3.31 -0.85 -0.09
CA ASP A 365 -2.63 0.39 0.26
C ASP A 365 -2.66 0.59 1.77
N PHE A 366 -1.59 1.12 2.32
CA PHE A 366 -1.56 1.51 3.73
C PHE A 366 -0.96 2.89 3.94
N ARG A 367 -1.44 3.57 5.00
CA ARG A 367 -0.85 4.76 5.58
C ARG A 367 -0.76 4.64 7.08
N TRP A 368 0.42 4.90 7.64
CA TRP A 368 0.67 4.96 9.07
C TRP A 368 0.86 6.40 9.52
N HIS A 369 0.03 6.83 10.46
CA HIS A 369 0.16 8.12 11.13
C HIS A 369 1.14 7.99 12.30
N ILE A 370 2.45 8.09 12.03
CA ILE A 370 3.52 7.88 13.01
C ILE A 370 3.79 9.18 13.78
N SER A 371 4.04 10.27 13.07
CA SER A 371 4.29 11.59 13.65
C SER A 371 3.09 12.54 13.54
N ASP A 372 2.08 12.12 12.83
CA ASP A 372 0.88 12.85 12.44
C ASP A 372 -0.42 12.11 12.84
N ASP A 373 -0.37 11.36 13.95
CA ASP A 373 -1.57 10.71 14.50
C ASP A 373 -2.68 11.74 14.73
N ILE A 374 -3.93 11.33 14.51
CA ILE A 374 -5.10 12.22 14.52
C ILE A 374 -5.83 12.05 15.86
N PRO A 375 -5.62 12.95 16.84
CA PRO A 375 -6.28 12.88 18.13
C PRO A 375 -7.73 13.38 18.07
N PHE A 376 -8.58 12.79 18.90
CA PHE A 376 -9.94 13.20 19.14
C PHE A 376 -10.28 13.09 20.64
N ARG A 377 -11.23 13.90 21.12
CA ARG A 377 -11.62 13.99 22.54
C ARG A 377 -12.99 13.38 22.81
N GLU A 378 -13.90 13.51 21.86
CA GLU A 378 -15.31 13.10 21.99
C GLU A 378 -15.65 12.04 20.94
N SER A 379 -15.20 12.22 19.69
CA SER A 379 -15.55 11.31 18.60
C SER A 379 -14.64 11.46 17.39
N ALA A 380 -14.59 10.40 16.58
CA ALA A 380 -14.01 10.43 15.24
C ALA A 380 -14.93 9.68 14.26
N CYS A 381 -15.17 10.29 13.11
CA CYS A 381 -15.83 9.65 11.98
C CYS A 381 -14.92 9.74 10.76
N PHE A 382 -14.50 8.59 10.23
CA PHE A 382 -13.67 8.49 9.04
C PHE A 382 -14.47 7.83 7.93
N LEU A 383 -14.62 8.53 6.82
CA LEU A 383 -15.25 8.08 5.59
C LEU A 383 -14.23 8.14 4.46
N MET A 384 -14.33 7.20 3.52
CA MET A 384 -13.59 7.23 2.26
C MET A 384 -14.59 7.19 1.11
N GLU A 385 -14.50 8.12 0.17
CA GLU A 385 -15.33 8.06 -1.01
C GLU A 385 -14.90 6.93 -1.94
N LEU A 386 -15.86 6.21 -2.50
CA LEU A 386 -15.63 5.28 -3.60
C LEU A 386 -15.94 5.97 -4.92
N LYS A 387 -14.90 6.31 -5.66
CA LYS A 387 -15.03 6.97 -6.96
C LYS A 387 -14.00 6.41 -7.94
N HIS A 388 -14.48 5.82 -9.02
CA HIS A 388 -13.68 5.14 -10.03
C HIS A 388 -13.73 5.91 -11.35
N HIS A 389 -12.73 5.75 -12.22
CA HIS A 389 -12.73 6.35 -13.56
C HIS A 389 -13.83 5.78 -14.49
N GLY A 390 -14.43 4.66 -14.15
CA GLY A 390 -15.53 4.05 -14.87
C GLY A 390 -16.54 3.43 -13.91
N LYS A 391 -17.74 3.11 -14.43
CA LYS A 391 -18.71 2.33 -13.67
C LYS A 391 -18.28 0.86 -13.69
N VAL A 392 -18.03 0.30 -12.51
CA VAL A 392 -17.63 -1.10 -12.32
C VAL A 392 -18.61 -1.74 -11.34
N GLU A 393 -19.10 -2.94 -11.67
CA GLU A 393 -19.97 -3.76 -10.82
C GLU A 393 -19.16 -4.91 -10.20
N GLY A 394 -19.51 -5.34 -8.99
CA GLY A 394 -18.80 -6.40 -8.27
C GLY A 394 -17.51 -5.94 -7.58
N PHE A 395 -17.35 -4.63 -7.39
CA PHE A 395 -16.20 -4.06 -6.67
C PHE A 395 -16.27 -4.42 -5.18
N SER A 396 -15.13 -4.73 -4.56
CA SER A 396 -15.06 -5.00 -3.12
C SER A 396 -14.10 -4.01 -2.45
N TYR A 397 -14.55 -3.42 -1.34
CA TYR A 397 -13.80 -2.45 -0.56
C TYR A 397 -13.60 -2.95 0.88
N GLY A 398 -12.44 -3.55 1.15
CA GLY A 398 -11.98 -3.87 2.49
C GLY A 398 -11.20 -2.69 3.07
N ARG A 399 -11.32 -2.50 4.39
CA ARG A 399 -10.58 -1.48 5.13
C ARG A 399 -10.32 -1.93 6.54
N ILE A 400 -9.23 -1.44 7.09
CA ILE A 400 -8.91 -1.61 8.50
C ILE A 400 -8.37 -0.28 9.02
N ILE A 401 -8.88 0.15 10.19
CA ILE A 401 -8.41 1.35 10.87
C ILE A 401 -7.73 0.94 12.16
N TYR A 402 -6.53 1.46 12.37
CA TYR A 402 -5.71 1.28 13.55
C TYR A 402 -5.80 2.56 14.39
N TYR A 403 -6.20 2.42 15.64
CA TYR A 403 -6.39 3.56 16.52
C TYR A 403 -6.22 3.17 17.99
N TYR A 404 -6.11 4.17 18.83
CA TYR A 404 -6.12 4.02 20.28
C TYR A 404 -7.35 4.69 20.86
N LEU A 405 -7.98 4.04 21.85
CA LEU A 405 -9.19 4.53 22.51
C LEU A 405 -9.07 4.34 24.01
N LEU A 406 -9.48 5.35 24.80
CA LEU A 406 -9.59 5.21 26.25
C LEU A 406 -10.64 4.14 26.60
N PRO A 407 -10.43 3.36 27.68
CA PRO A 407 -11.45 2.47 28.22
C PRO A 407 -12.79 3.19 28.47
N GLY A 408 -13.88 2.56 28.07
CA GLY A 408 -15.23 3.14 28.13
C GLY A 408 -15.67 3.87 26.85
N GLY A 409 -14.76 4.09 25.90
CA GLY A 409 -15.15 4.51 24.57
C GLY A 409 -15.85 3.39 23.79
N ASN A 410 -16.58 3.76 22.75
CA ASN A 410 -17.36 2.85 21.92
C ASN A 410 -16.99 2.97 20.44
N THR A 411 -17.18 1.89 19.69
CA THR A 411 -16.99 1.86 18.23
C THR A 411 -18.07 1.00 17.59
N VAL A 412 -18.69 1.52 16.54
CA VAL A 412 -19.79 0.84 15.82
C VAL A 412 -19.36 0.26 14.46
N THR A 413 -18.10 0.43 14.07
CA THR A 413 -17.49 -0.15 12.87
C THR A 413 -16.73 -1.43 13.21
N GLY A 414 -16.25 -2.14 12.17
CA GLY A 414 -15.49 -3.38 12.34
C GLY A 414 -16.34 -4.58 12.74
N LEU A 415 -17.65 -4.51 12.53
CA LEU A 415 -18.56 -5.64 12.66
C LEU A 415 -18.67 -6.33 11.30
N PHE A 416 -18.37 -7.63 11.28
CA PHE A 416 -18.45 -8.43 10.06
C PHE A 416 -18.96 -9.83 10.36
N THR A 417 -19.38 -10.54 9.34
CA THR A 417 -19.90 -11.92 9.38
C THR A 417 -18.97 -12.85 8.60
N ALA A 418 -19.19 -14.15 8.69
CA ALA A 418 -18.45 -15.13 7.87
C ALA A 418 -18.65 -14.89 6.35
N HIS A 419 -19.78 -14.28 5.95
CA HIS A 419 -20.01 -13.91 4.55
C HIS A 419 -19.02 -12.85 4.04
N ASP A 420 -18.62 -11.91 4.89
CA ASP A 420 -17.69 -10.84 4.53
C ASP A 420 -16.26 -11.37 4.38
N LEU A 421 -15.99 -12.55 4.96
CA LEU A 421 -14.69 -13.26 4.84
C LEU A 421 -14.59 -14.12 3.58
N ARG A 422 -15.63 -14.13 2.72
CA ARG A 422 -15.64 -15.00 1.55
C ARG A 422 -14.47 -14.75 0.62
N GLU A 423 -14.01 -15.81 -0.02
CA GLU A 423 -13.04 -15.73 -1.10
C GLU A 423 -13.63 -14.92 -2.26
N ILE A 424 -12.81 -14.10 -2.88
CA ILE A 424 -13.12 -13.40 -4.12
C ILE A 424 -12.25 -14.06 -5.19
N ASN A 425 -12.86 -14.88 -6.04
CA ASN A 425 -12.17 -15.49 -7.14
C ASN A 425 -12.07 -14.53 -8.32
N TYR A 426 -10.95 -14.60 -9.04
CA TYR A 426 -10.86 -13.94 -10.33
C TYR A 426 -11.84 -14.58 -11.30
N GLU A 427 -12.61 -13.74 -11.99
CA GLU A 427 -13.33 -14.18 -13.18
C GLU A 427 -12.38 -14.20 -14.39
N PRO A 428 -12.47 -15.20 -15.27
CA PRO A 428 -11.74 -15.20 -16.54
C PRO A 428 -11.97 -13.90 -17.29
N TRP A 429 -10.91 -13.26 -17.74
CA TRP A 429 -11.00 -11.95 -18.37
C TRP A 429 -10.21 -11.86 -19.68
N MET A 430 -10.60 -10.93 -20.52
CA MET A 430 -9.90 -10.57 -21.76
C MET A 430 -9.75 -9.06 -21.81
N PRO A 431 -8.61 -8.55 -22.32
CA PRO A 431 -8.48 -7.12 -22.51
C PRO A 431 -9.47 -6.64 -23.57
N GLU A 432 -10.18 -5.55 -23.26
CA GLU A 432 -11.08 -4.88 -24.17
C GLU A 432 -10.51 -3.55 -24.65
N ALA A 433 -10.96 -3.05 -25.80
CA ALA A 433 -10.62 -1.71 -26.23
C ALA A 433 -11.25 -0.69 -25.29
N PHE A 434 -10.45 0.17 -24.68
CA PHE A 434 -10.93 1.18 -23.76
C PHE A 434 -11.31 2.48 -24.48
N LYS A 435 -12.18 3.29 -23.86
CA LYS A 435 -12.62 4.57 -24.37
C LYS A 435 -11.41 5.48 -24.65
N GLY A 436 -11.25 5.94 -25.90
CA GLY A 436 -10.10 6.72 -26.36
C GLY A 436 -8.94 5.91 -26.91
N SER A 437 -9.02 4.58 -26.94
CA SER A 437 -8.03 3.69 -27.58
C SER A 437 -8.58 3.00 -28.82
N ASP A 438 -9.54 3.61 -29.48
CA ASP A 438 -10.07 3.09 -30.74
C ASP A 438 -8.93 2.70 -31.69
N GLY A 439 -8.90 1.44 -32.09
CA GLY A 439 -7.87 0.94 -32.98
C GLY A 439 -6.83 0.05 -32.35
N TRP A 440 -6.90 -0.32 -31.08
CA TRP A 440 -6.09 -1.40 -30.50
C TRP A 440 -6.77 -2.75 -30.66
N ARG A 441 -5.99 -3.79 -30.91
CA ARG A 441 -6.34 -5.20 -30.78
C ARG A 441 -5.34 -5.87 -29.86
N PHE A 442 -5.75 -6.93 -29.22
CA PHE A 442 -4.96 -7.72 -28.30
C PHE A 442 -4.75 -9.10 -28.89
N VAL A 443 -3.54 -9.64 -28.75
CA VAL A 443 -3.18 -10.97 -29.20
C VAL A 443 -2.46 -11.66 -28.05
N GLN A 444 -2.95 -12.82 -27.64
CA GLN A 444 -2.31 -13.61 -26.60
C GLN A 444 -0.90 -13.99 -27.04
N ALA A 445 0.06 -13.88 -26.12
CA ALA A 445 1.46 -14.15 -26.44
C ALA A 445 1.69 -15.60 -26.86
N GLU A 446 0.90 -16.53 -26.32
CA GLU A 446 0.91 -17.95 -26.64
C GLU A 446 0.60 -18.22 -28.12
N GLU A 447 -0.26 -17.41 -28.73
CA GLU A 447 -0.59 -17.55 -30.15
C GLU A 447 0.57 -17.13 -31.06
N LEU A 448 1.46 -16.27 -30.58
CA LEU A 448 2.56 -15.67 -31.33
C LEU A 448 3.88 -16.44 -31.18
N ALA A 449 4.04 -17.25 -30.13
CA ALA A 449 5.29 -17.90 -29.74
C ALA A 449 5.52 -19.28 -30.37
N ARG A 450 4.97 -19.55 -31.53
CA ARG A 450 5.08 -20.86 -32.18
C ARG A 450 6.52 -21.24 -32.53
N GLY A 451 6.93 -22.47 -32.18
CA GLY A 451 8.23 -23.02 -32.54
C GLY A 451 9.40 -22.51 -31.71
N ASN A 452 9.15 -22.00 -30.50
CA ASN A 452 10.19 -21.61 -29.55
C ASN A 452 10.49 -22.75 -28.58
N ASP A 453 11.77 -22.95 -28.30
CA ASP A 453 12.23 -23.83 -27.24
C ASP A 453 12.15 -23.11 -25.88
N ARG A 454 12.01 -23.88 -24.80
CA ARG A 454 12.00 -23.38 -23.41
C ARG A 454 10.87 -22.41 -23.07
N VAL A 455 9.75 -22.52 -23.74
CA VAL A 455 8.50 -21.89 -23.37
C VAL A 455 7.57 -22.89 -22.73
N SER A 456 6.82 -22.46 -21.74
CA SER A 456 5.70 -23.18 -21.14
C SER A 456 4.48 -22.28 -21.06
N PHE A 457 3.32 -22.86 -20.86
CA PHE A 457 2.06 -22.13 -20.72
C PHE A 457 1.51 -22.44 -19.33
N GLU A 458 1.34 -21.39 -18.54
CA GLU A 458 0.74 -21.45 -17.22
C GLU A 458 -0.71 -20.99 -17.28
N LYS A 459 -1.59 -21.61 -16.47
CA LYS A 459 -3.01 -21.31 -16.43
C LYS A 459 -3.37 -20.73 -15.06
N ASP A 460 -3.96 -19.56 -15.06
CA ASP A 460 -4.48 -18.88 -13.87
C ASP A 460 -5.32 -17.70 -14.36
N ASP A 461 -6.46 -17.43 -13.74
CA ASP A 461 -7.36 -16.33 -14.10
C ASP A 461 -6.80 -14.94 -13.74
N PHE A 462 -5.62 -14.89 -13.12
CA PHE A 462 -4.82 -13.68 -12.99
C PHE A 462 -4.44 -13.07 -14.35
N TRP A 463 -4.18 -13.91 -15.37
CA TRP A 463 -3.81 -13.48 -16.71
C TRP A 463 -5.01 -13.44 -17.66
N ALA A 464 -4.90 -12.60 -18.68
CA ALA A 464 -5.90 -12.51 -19.73
C ALA A 464 -6.06 -13.85 -20.46
N GLY A 465 -7.30 -14.26 -20.76
CA GLY A 465 -7.56 -15.55 -21.39
C GLY A 465 -7.20 -16.76 -20.54
N SER A 466 -7.04 -16.55 -19.21
CA SER A 466 -6.70 -17.58 -18.24
C SER A 466 -5.35 -18.29 -18.51
N GLY A 467 -4.36 -17.55 -19.03
CA GLY A 467 -3.05 -18.12 -19.28
C GLY A 467 -1.95 -17.12 -19.63
N VAL A 468 -0.71 -17.56 -19.52
CA VAL A 468 0.48 -16.77 -19.80
C VAL A 468 1.56 -17.60 -20.49
N LEU A 469 2.28 -16.96 -21.40
CA LEU A 469 3.52 -17.51 -21.96
C LEU A 469 4.66 -17.30 -20.95
N ASN A 470 5.23 -18.39 -20.45
CA ASN A 470 6.41 -18.36 -19.58
C ASN A 470 7.65 -18.81 -20.37
N TRP A 471 8.70 -17.98 -20.39
CA TRP A 471 9.96 -18.25 -21.06
C TRP A 471 11.13 -18.24 -20.08
N ILE A 472 11.93 -19.32 -20.05
CA ILE A 472 13.10 -19.49 -19.18
C ILE A 472 14.34 -19.71 -20.05
N PRO A 473 15.09 -18.65 -20.44
CA PRO A 473 16.30 -18.79 -21.25
C PRO A 473 17.42 -19.50 -20.45
N ALA A 474 18.20 -20.35 -21.13
CA ALA A 474 19.34 -21.01 -20.51
C ALA A 474 20.52 -20.04 -20.33
N SER A 475 20.62 -19.05 -21.20
CA SER A 475 21.72 -18.10 -21.22
C SER A 475 21.26 -16.74 -21.72
N GLY A 476 22.07 -15.73 -21.48
CA GLY A 476 21.83 -14.37 -21.99
C GLY A 476 21.91 -14.21 -23.52
N GLN A 477 22.22 -15.29 -24.25
CA GLN A 477 22.23 -15.31 -25.72
C GLN A 477 20.94 -15.87 -26.32
N ASP A 478 20.10 -16.51 -25.51
CA ASP A 478 18.84 -17.07 -25.95
C ASP A 478 17.85 -15.93 -26.28
N VAL A 479 17.02 -16.15 -27.30
CA VAL A 479 16.05 -15.16 -27.77
C VAL A 479 14.69 -15.80 -27.94
N LEU A 480 13.68 -15.23 -27.35
CA LEU A 480 12.28 -15.55 -27.62
C LEU A 480 11.83 -14.79 -28.86
N LYS A 481 11.13 -15.47 -29.78
CA LYS A 481 10.61 -14.88 -31.01
C LYS A 481 9.08 -14.93 -31.00
N LEU A 482 8.46 -13.76 -31.16
CA LEU A 482 7.02 -13.62 -31.32
C LEU A 482 6.72 -13.11 -32.73
N ASN A 483 5.85 -13.80 -33.45
CA ASN A 483 5.48 -13.46 -34.82
C ASN A 483 4.22 -12.60 -34.85
N ILE A 484 4.38 -11.29 -35.00
CA ILE A 484 3.32 -10.29 -35.01
C ILE A 484 2.74 -10.18 -36.43
N PRO A 485 1.47 -10.53 -36.67
CA PRO A 485 0.83 -10.39 -37.98
C PRO A 485 0.39 -8.94 -38.24
N SER A 486 0.54 -8.49 -39.48
CA SER A 486 -0.03 -7.22 -39.96
C SER A 486 -0.61 -7.37 -41.35
N ASP A 487 -1.87 -6.97 -41.52
CA ASP A 487 -2.57 -7.09 -42.81
C ASP A 487 -2.10 -6.07 -43.85
N LYS A 488 -1.47 -5.00 -43.40
CA LYS A 488 -0.97 -3.90 -44.24
C LYS A 488 0.41 -3.44 -43.74
N GLU A 489 1.12 -2.73 -44.61
CA GLU A 489 2.28 -1.98 -44.19
C GLU A 489 1.84 -0.76 -43.37
N ILE A 490 2.45 -0.56 -42.20
CA ILE A 490 2.22 0.60 -41.31
C ILE A 490 3.56 1.28 -41.09
N ARG A 491 3.71 2.49 -41.60
CA ARG A 491 4.99 3.22 -41.56
C ARG A 491 5.35 3.69 -40.16
N GLU A 492 4.33 4.04 -39.37
CA GLU A 492 4.51 4.50 -38.00
C GLU A 492 3.35 4.04 -37.13
N THR A 493 3.66 3.27 -36.11
CA THR A 493 2.71 2.79 -35.10
C THR A 493 3.43 2.56 -33.79
N ARG A 494 2.72 2.14 -32.75
CA ARG A 494 3.26 1.61 -31.50
C ARG A 494 2.76 0.20 -31.28
N ILE A 495 3.56 -0.60 -30.62
CA ILE A 495 3.15 -1.90 -30.09
C ILE A 495 3.27 -1.86 -28.58
N GLY A 496 2.43 -2.62 -27.89
CA GLY A 496 2.51 -2.79 -26.46
C GLY A 496 2.77 -4.25 -26.11
N ILE A 497 3.29 -4.47 -24.92
CA ILE A 497 3.50 -5.78 -24.32
C ILE A 497 3.06 -5.73 -22.86
N THR A 498 2.27 -6.71 -22.43
CA THR A 498 1.89 -6.88 -21.03
C THR A 498 2.74 -7.99 -20.42
N LEU A 499 3.45 -7.66 -19.37
CA LEU A 499 4.43 -8.50 -18.70
C LEU A 499 4.06 -8.70 -17.23
N THR A 500 4.29 -9.91 -16.71
CA THR A 500 4.25 -10.13 -15.27
C THR A 500 5.62 -9.81 -14.67
N HIS A 501 5.64 -8.89 -13.73
CA HIS A 501 6.80 -8.60 -12.89
C HIS A 501 6.77 -9.52 -11.68
N THR A 502 7.89 -10.21 -11.42
CA THR A 502 8.07 -11.11 -10.26
C THR A 502 9.49 -10.96 -9.71
N PRO A 503 9.80 -11.49 -8.51
CA PRO A 503 11.18 -11.54 -8.01
C PRO A 503 12.15 -12.33 -8.88
N ASP A 504 11.63 -13.28 -9.68
CA ASP A 504 12.43 -14.13 -10.58
C ASP A 504 12.51 -13.59 -12.01
N SER A 505 11.84 -12.48 -12.30
CA SER A 505 11.87 -11.85 -13.62
C SER A 505 13.22 -11.24 -13.94
N GLY A 506 13.63 -11.35 -15.23
CA GLY A 506 14.87 -10.78 -15.74
C GLY A 506 14.68 -9.41 -16.38
N SER A 507 15.80 -8.77 -16.75
CA SER A 507 15.77 -7.57 -17.58
C SER A 507 15.65 -7.95 -19.06
N LEU A 508 14.78 -7.26 -19.81
CA LEU A 508 14.45 -7.61 -21.19
C LEU A 508 14.96 -6.56 -22.19
N THR A 509 15.44 -7.03 -23.33
CA THR A 509 15.77 -6.20 -24.52
C THR A 509 14.91 -6.63 -25.69
N PHE A 510 14.64 -5.70 -26.62
CA PHE A 510 13.68 -5.94 -27.70
C PHE A 510 14.24 -5.53 -29.05
N ARG A 511 13.94 -6.33 -30.08
CA ARG A 511 14.21 -6.00 -31.49
C ARG A 511 12.98 -6.34 -32.32
N LEU A 512 12.59 -5.47 -33.23
CA LEU A 512 11.51 -5.73 -34.19
C LEU A 512 12.08 -5.76 -35.61
N ASN A 513 11.89 -6.88 -36.29
CA ASN A 513 12.47 -7.09 -37.65
C ASN A 513 14.00 -6.85 -37.71
N GLY A 514 14.70 -7.14 -36.62
CA GLY A 514 16.15 -6.91 -36.49
C GLY A 514 16.56 -5.56 -35.95
N GLU A 515 15.67 -4.55 -35.93
CA GLU A 515 15.96 -3.23 -35.39
C GLU A 515 15.68 -3.13 -33.89
N PRO A 516 16.55 -2.47 -33.09
CA PRO A 516 16.32 -2.26 -31.67
C PRO A 516 15.03 -1.46 -31.41
N VAL A 517 14.28 -1.84 -30.40
CA VAL A 517 13.05 -1.16 -29.99
C VAL A 517 13.11 -0.87 -28.49
N ARG A 518 12.76 0.36 -28.11
CA ARG A 518 12.63 0.79 -26.72
C ARG A 518 11.20 0.60 -26.26
N PHE A 519 11.03 -0.06 -25.14
CA PHE A 519 9.75 -0.11 -24.42
C PHE A 519 9.82 0.78 -23.18
N SER A 520 8.77 1.55 -22.92
CA SER A 520 8.74 2.56 -21.85
C SER A 520 9.95 3.52 -21.89
N GLY A 521 10.45 3.84 -23.11
CA GLY A 521 11.59 4.73 -23.35
C GLY A 521 12.96 4.14 -23.00
N ARG A 522 13.07 2.84 -22.67
CA ARG A 522 14.29 2.18 -22.19
C ARG A 522 14.84 1.16 -23.21
N ASP A 523 16.16 1.10 -23.35
CA ASP A 523 16.85 0.09 -24.16
C ASP A 523 16.78 -1.31 -23.49
N THR A 524 16.80 -1.33 -22.16
CA THR A 524 16.61 -2.52 -21.33
C THR A 524 15.49 -2.25 -20.34
N LEU A 525 14.44 -3.07 -20.39
CA LEU A 525 13.29 -2.99 -19.52
C LEU A 525 13.52 -3.87 -18.29
N LEU A 526 13.47 -3.30 -17.11
CA LEU A 526 13.52 -4.04 -15.85
C LEU A 526 12.12 -4.54 -15.52
N VAL A 527 11.94 -5.87 -15.48
CA VAL A 527 10.67 -6.57 -15.22
C VAL A 527 10.67 -7.19 -13.81
N PHE A 528 11.51 -6.70 -12.94
CA PHE A 528 11.67 -7.20 -11.58
C PHE A 528 10.77 -6.43 -10.60
N THR A 529 10.17 -7.16 -9.65
CA THR A 529 9.60 -6.61 -8.41
C THR A 529 10.23 -7.32 -7.22
N ALA A 530 10.39 -6.60 -6.10
CA ALA A 530 11.02 -7.16 -4.90
C ALA A 530 10.16 -8.24 -4.22
N ALA A 531 8.85 -8.21 -4.45
CA ALA A 531 7.89 -9.13 -3.86
C ALA A 531 6.62 -9.21 -4.72
N GLY A 532 5.83 -10.27 -4.53
CA GLY A 532 4.55 -10.45 -5.20
C GLY A 532 4.63 -10.64 -6.71
N ARG A 533 3.52 -10.46 -7.38
CA ARG A 533 3.40 -10.44 -8.84
C ARG A 533 2.58 -9.22 -9.27
N LEU A 534 2.93 -8.62 -10.41
CA LEU A 534 2.28 -7.43 -10.95
C LEU A 534 2.22 -7.56 -12.47
N LEU A 535 1.05 -7.40 -13.06
CA LEU A 535 0.91 -7.19 -14.51
C LEU A 535 1.12 -5.71 -14.85
N ASP A 536 2.04 -5.43 -15.77
CA ASP A 536 2.30 -4.06 -16.22
C ASP A 536 2.37 -3.97 -17.74
N ASN A 537 1.92 -2.83 -18.27
CA ASN A 537 1.83 -2.55 -19.69
C ASN A 537 3.01 -1.67 -20.12
N HIS A 538 3.73 -2.12 -21.13
CA HIS A 538 4.87 -1.39 -21.70
C HIS A 538 4.64 -1.10 -23.18
N PHE A 539 4.79 0.16 -23.56
CA PHE A 539 4.59 0.60 -24.94
C PHE A 539 5.91 0.97 -25.61
N SER A 540 6.04 0.60 -26.88
CA SER A 540 7.18 0.97 -27.69
C SER A 540 7.16 2.46 -28.06
N GLY A 541 8.31 2.99 -28.42
CA GLY A 541 8.40 4.16 -29.30
C GLY A 541 7.77 3.88 -30.67
N PRO A 542 7.81 4.85 -31.61
CA PRO A 542 7.35 4.64 -32.98
C PRO A 542 8.07 3.47 -33.65
N VAL A 543 7.33 2.55 -34.28
CA VAL A 543 7.85 1.40 -35.01
C VAL A 543 7.17 1.26 -36.36
N ARG A 544 7.82 0.53 -37.31
CA ARG A 544 7.26 0.19 -38.61
C ARG A 544 6.87 -1.28 -38.64
N LEU A 545 5.68 -1.59 -39.10
CA LEU A 545 5.22 -2.94 -39.38
C LEU A 545 5.17 -3.19 -40.90
N LYS A 546 5.75 -4.29 -41.35
CA LYS A 546 5.63 -4.78 -42.72
C LYS A 546 4.29 -5.51 -42.90
N LYS A 547 3.75 -5.54 -44.09
CA LYS A 547 2.66 -6.46 -44.43
C LYS A 547 3.13 -7.91 -44.27
N GLY A 548 2.35 -8.73 -43.58
CA GLY A 548 2.68 -10.12 -43.26
C GLY A 548 3.18 -10.28 -41.83
N SER A 549 4.19 -11.13 -41.63
CA SER A 549 4.76 -11.41 -40.32
C SER A 549 5.88 -10.43 -39.96
N ASN A 550 5.86 -9.93 -38.72
CA ASN A 550 6.91 -9.10 -38.13
C ASN A 550 7.47 -9.85 -36.92
N GLU A 551 8.76 -10.08 -36.89
CA GLU A 551 9.42 -10.81 -35.80
C GLU A 551 9.79 -9.83 -34.66
N LEU A 552 9.16 -9.99 -33.50
CA LEU A 552 9.57 -9.36 -32.26
C LEU A 552 10.49 -10.32 -31.51
N MET A 553 11.75 -9.99 -31.39
CA MET A 553 12.75 -10.74 -30.64
C MET A 553 12.92 -10.14 -29.24
N ILE A 554 12.83 -10.99 -28.21
CA ILE A 554 13.00 -10.64 -26.81
C ILE A 554 14.24 -11.36 -26.29
N GLY A 555 15.23 -10.60 -25.86
CA GLY A 555 16.45 -11.11 -25.22
C GLY A 555 16.42 -10.83 -23.71
N MET A 556 17.13 -11.67 -22.96
CA MET A 556 17.31 -11.49 -21.50
C MET A 556 18.80 -11.50 -21.17
N PRO A 557 19.49 -10.34 -21.27
CA PRO A 557 20.90 -10.26 -20.93
C PRO A 557 21.17 -10.70 -19.48
N GLY A 558 22.17 -11.56 -19.29
CA GLY A 558 22.51 -12.08 -17.97
C GLY A 558 21.64 -13.23 -17.48
N ALA A 559 20.79 -13.83 -18.33
CA ALA A 559 20.04 -15.03 -17.97
C ALA A 559 20.98 -16.21 -17.71
N ASP A 560 20.65 -17.01 -16.70
CA ASP A 560 21.43 -18.15 -16.21
C ASP A 560 20.59 -19.43 -16.01
N GLY A 561 19.42 -19.50 -16.65
CA GLY A 561 18.47 -20.61 -16.53
C GLY A 561 17.55 -20.54 -15.28
N ARG A 562 17.68 -19.48 -14.48
CA ARG A 562 16.85 -19.24 -13.27
C ARG A 562 15.90 -18.06 -13.42
N LYS A 563 16.22 -17.14 -14.32
CA LYS A 563 15.36 -15.97 -14.59
C LYS A 563 14.29 -16.30 -15.60
N THR A 564 13.13 -15.68 -15.45
CA THR A 564 11.93 -15.90 -16.26
C THR A 564 11.42 -14.61 -16.90
N ALA A 565 10.68 -14.74 -17.99
CA ALA A 565 9.81 -13.69 -18.53
C ALA A 565 8.42 -14.29 -18.77
N GLN A 566 7.42 -13.70 -18.14
CA GLN A 566 6.03 -14.05 -18.30
C GLN A 566 5.33 -12.97 -19.12
N ILE A 567 4.81 -13.36 -20.29
CA ILE A 567 4.22 -12.46 -21.28
C ILE A 567 2.76 -12.84 -21.44
N ASP A 568 1.86 -11.94 -21.08
CA ASP A 568 0.42 -12.15 -21.15
C ASP A 568 -0.09 -11.89 -22.59
N PHE A 569 -0.07 -10.65 -23.05
CA PHE A 569 -0.55 -10.32 -24.41
C PHE A 569 0.22 -9.16 -25.04
N ILE A 570 0.05 -9.05 -26.35
CA ILE A 570 0.63 -7.98 -27.18
C ILE A 570 -0.49 -7.04 -27.64
N TRP A 571 -0.26 -5.76 -27.53
CA TRP A 571 -1.12 -4.71 -28.03
C TRP A 571 -0.69 -4.32 -29.44
N LEU A 572 -1.61 -4.35 -30.37
CA LEU A 572 -1.38 -3.96 -31.76
C LEU A 572 -2.38 -2.89 -32.16
N ARG A 573 -1.87 -1.81 -32.72
CA ARG A 573 -2.76 -0.77 -33.25
C ARG A 573 -3.36 -1.23 -34.58
N LYS A 574 -4.69 -1.09 -34.72
CA LYS A 574 -5.43 -1.45 -35.95
C LYS A 574 -5.05 -0.61 -37.14
#